data_2121102a3d932e8923a9e1ccb0fe1031
#
_entry.id   2121102a3d932e8923a9e1ccb0fe1031
#
_cell.length_a   1.000
_cell.length_b   1.000
_cell.length_c   1.000
_cell.angle_alpha   90.00
_cell.angle_beta   90.00
_cell.angle_gamma   90.00
#
_symmetry.space_group_name_H-M   'P 1'
#
loop_
_entity.id
_entity.type
_entity.pdbx_description
1 polymer ?
#
loop_
_entity_poly.entity_id
_entity_poly.type
_entity_poly.pdbx_seq_one_letter_code
_entity_poly.pdbx_strand_id
1 'polypeptide(L)'
;MLEVLPIQEKAQQESICLRCHVPYNPDWMAYAAYIDGALAGVCQFSMNTGGGHIYSIRGVDGYESTQTLFVMGRAALNFMDLCGIPRAYCEDKELPDDLARMIGFSQDAQGARFVELTHFFDHPCQHSAHK
;
A
#
# COMPACT_ATOMS: atom_id res chain seq x y z
N MET A 1 -2.92 19.24 2.22
CA MET A 1 -2.00 18.33 2.92
C MET A 1 -2.49 16.91 2.75
N LEU A 2 -1.58 16.02 2.41
CA LEU A 2 -1.91 14.60 2.23
C LEU A 2 -1.91 13.88 3.57
N GLU A 3 -2.99 13.14 3.85
CA GLU A 3 -3.09 12.29 5.02
C GLU A 3 -3.45 10.88 4.60
N VAL A 4 -2.85 9.88 5.23
CA VAL A 4 -3.19 8.48 5.00
C VAL A 4 -3.64 7.91 6.33
N LEU A 5 -4.89 7.48 6.39
CA LEU A 5 -5.54 7.06 7.63
C LEU A 5 -6.12 5.65 7.50
N PRO A 6 -6.07 4.83 8.55
CA PRO A 6 -6.70 3.53 8.50
C PRO A 6 -8.22 3.67 8.41
N ILE A 7 -8.85 2.79 7.63
CA ILE A 7 -10.30 2.72 7.55
C ILE A 7 -10.77 1.72 8.59
N GLN A 8 -11.59 2.18 9.54
CA GLN A 8 -11.97 1.34 10.67
C GLN A 8 -13.30 0.63 10.47
N GLU A 9 -14.19 1.17 9.63
CA GLU A 9 -15.51 0.59 9.42
C GLU A 9 -15.64 -0.02 8.04
N LYS A 10 -16.16 -1.23 7.98
CA LYS A 10 -16.28 -1.97 6.73
C LYS A 10 -17.24 -1.30 5.75
N ALA A 11 -18.32 -0.71 6.23
CA ALA A 11 -19.24 0.02 5.35
C ALA A 11 -18.54 1.20 4.69
N GLN A 12 -17.67 1.89 5.41
CA GLN A 12 -16.88 2.99 4.85
C GLN A 12 -15.89 2.46 3.82
N GLN A 13 -15.22 1.35 4.13
CA GLN A 13 -14.27 0.74 3.20
C GLN A 13 -14.96 0.36 1.89
N GLU A 14 -16.14 -0.25 1.98
CA GLU A 14 -16.88 -0.65 0.79
C GLU A 14 -17.26 0.55 -0.08
N SER A 15 -17.73 1.63 0.55
CA SER A 15 -18.09 2.85 -0.15
C SER A 15 -16.88 3.48 -0.84
N ILE A 16 -15.74 3.51 -0.16
CA ILE A 16 -14.52 4.07 -0.72
C ILE A 16 -14.03 3.23 -1.89
N CYS A 17 -14.09 1.89 -1.76
CA CYS A 17 -13.67 0.99 -2.84
C CYS A 17 -14.52 1.21 -4.08
N LEU A 18 -15.82 1.45 -3.91
CA LEU A 18 -16.69 1.73 -5.04
C LEU A 18 -16.24 3.00 -5.78
N ARG A 19 -15.89 4.05 -5.05
CA ARG A 19 -15.42 5.29 -5.64
C ARG A 19 -14.07 5.16 -6.32
N CYS A 20 -13.25 4.21 -5.88
CA CYS A 20 -11.93 3.96 -6.47
C CYS A 20 -11.95 2.85 -7.51
N HIS A 21 -13.12 2.26 -7.77
CA HIS A 21 -13.31 1.20 -8.79
C HIS A 21 -12.43 -0.02 -8.53
N VAL A 22 -12.35 -0.43 -7.26
CA VAL A 22 -11.62 -1.63 -6.87
C VAL A 22 -12.56 -2.58 -6.14
N PRO A 23 -12.29 -3.91 -6.18
CA PRO A 23 -13.12 -4.85 -5.46
C PRO A 23 -12.95 -4.67 -3.95
N TYR A 24 -14.06 -4.84 -3.23
CA TYR A 24 -14.08 -4.78 -1.78
C TYR A 24 -14.09 -6.19 -1.22
N ASN A 25 -13.33 -6.42 -0.14
CA ASN A 25 -13.37 -7.69 0.58
C ASN A 25 -13.37 -7.37 2.07
N PRO A 26 -14.38 -7.82 2.84
CA PRO A 26 -14.46 -7.49 4.26
C PRO A 26 -13.32 -8.09 5.09
N ASP A 27 -12.61 -9.08 4.56
CA ASP A 27 -11.48 -9.68 5.27
C ASP A 27 -10.19 -8.88 5.13
N TRP A 28 -10.18 -7.85 4.28
CA TRP A 28 -8.98 -7.04 4.07
C TRP A 28 -9.01 -5.79 4.92
N MET A 29 -7.83 -5.34 5.32
CA MET A 29 -7.63 -4.05 5.95
C MET A 29 -7.43 -3.00 4.86
N ALA A 30 -7.57 -1.72 5.24
CA ALA A 30 -7.39 -0.67 4.25
C ALA A 30 -6.92 0.63 4.89
N TYR A 31 -6.16 1.39 4.10
CA TYR A 31 -5.89 2.80 4.33
C TYR A 31 -6.62 3.62 3.29
N ALA A 32 -7.06 4.80 3.68
CA ALA A 32 -7.57 5.80 2.74
C ALA A 32 -6.66 7.01 2.75
N ALA A 33 -6.50 7.62 1.60
CA ALA A 33 -5.74 8.87 1.47
C ALA A 33 -6.70 10.02 1.29
N TYR A 34 -6.37 11.15 1.92
CA TYR A 34 -7.14 12.38 1.83
C TYR A 34 -6.19 13.52 1.52
N ILE A 35 -6.62 14.42 0.64
CA ILE A 35 -5.89 15.65 0.35
C ILE A 35 -6.79 16.79 0.74
N ASP A 36 -6.36 17.57 1.74
CA ASP A 36 -7.12 18.69 2.30
C ASP A 36 -8.54 18.27 2.66
N GLY A 37 -8.67 17.07 3.23
CA GLY A 37 -9.95 16.54 3.69
C GLY A 37 -10.78 15.82 2.64
N ALA A 38 -10.38 15.86 1.37
CA ALA A 38 -11.11 15.18 0.31
C ALA A 38 -10.50 13.81 0.02
N LEU A 39 -11.35 12.81 -0.16
CA LEU A 39 -10.88 11.45 -0.46
C LEU A 39 -10.05 11.45 -1.74
N ALA A 40 -8.87 10.83 -1.69
CA ALA A 40 -7.97 10.75 -2.83
C ALA A 40 -7.69 9.32 -3.28
N GLY A 41 -7.80 8.32 -2.39
CA GLY A 41 -7.52 6.95 -2.81
C GLY A 41 -7.66 5.94 -1.70
N VAL A 42 -7.40 4.67 -2.06
CA VAL A 42 -7.50 3.55 -1.14
C VAL A 42 -6.38 2.55 -1.39
N CYS A 43 -5.94 1.90 -0.33
CA CYS A 43 -5.00 0.78 -0.40
C CYS A 43 -5.56 -0.34 0.47
N GLN A 44 -5.87 -1.49 -0.14
CA GLN A 44 -6.35 -2.65 0.60
C GLN A 44 -5.27 -3.70 0.70
N PHE A 45 -5.16 -4.31 1.88
CA PHE A 45 -4.09 -5.28 2.12
C PHE A 45 -4.50 -6.27 3.21
N SER A 46 -3.77 -7.36 3.31
CA SER A 46 -3.94 -8.34 4.38
C SER A 46 -2.59 -8.85 4.84
N MET A 47 -2.60 -9.52 5.99
CA MET A 47 -1.41 -10.17 6.54
C MET A 47 -1.78 -11.55 7.03
N ASN A 48 -0.87 -12.51 6.82
CA ASN A 48 -1.03 -13.86 7.37
C ASN A 48 0.36 -14.44 7.62
N THR A 49 0.42 -15.69 8.04
CA THR A 49 1.71 -16.32 8.34
C THR A 49 2.60 -16.47 7.10
N GLY A 50 2.02 -16.45 5.92
CA GLY A 50 2.78 -16.53 4.66
C GLY A 50 3.32 -15.20 4.19
N GLY A 51 2.89 -14.09 4.78
CA GLY A 51 3.35 -12.77 4.40
C GLY A 51 2.25 -11.74 4.35
N GLY A 52 2.58 -10.57 3.81
CA GLY A 52 1.61 -9.51 3.58
C GLY A 52 1.23 -9.46 2.11
N HIS A 53 0.04 -8.95 1.83
CA HIS A 53 -0.45 -8.84 0.46
C HIS A 53 -1.15 -7.50 0.27
N ILE A 54 -0.73 -6.75 -0.73
CA ILE A 54 -1.44 -5.54 -1.14
C ILE A 54 -2.27 -5.89 -2.35
N TYR A 55 -3.59 -5.70 -2.25
CA TYR A 55 -4.53 -6.12 -3.30
C TYR A 55 -4.90 -4.98 -4.23
N SER A 56 -4.90 -3.74 -3.74
CA SER A 56 -5.21 -2.58 -4.58
C SER A 56 -4.58 -1.32 -4.01
N ILE A 57 -4.05 -0.50 -4.90
CA ILE A 57 -3.58 0.85 -4.61
C ILE A 57 -4.17 1.70 -5.73
N ARG A 58 -5.20 2.51 -5.44
CA ARG A 58 -5.93 3.18 -6.50
C ARG A 58 -6.41 4.56 -6.06
N GLY A 59 -6.39 5.50 -6.99
CA GLY A 59 -6.96 6.82 -6.76
C GLY A 59 -8.47 6.84 -6.97
N VAL A 60 -9.12 7.82 -6.38
CA VAL A 60 -10.57 7.99 -6.49
C VAL A 60 -10.90 8.48 -7.90
N ASP A 61 -11.92 7.86 -8.53
CA ASP A 61 -12.44 8.27 -9.84
C ASP A 61 -11.35 8.51 -10.88
N GLY A 62 -10.30 7.67 -10.85
CA GLY A 62 -9.20 7.79 -11.79
C GLY A 62 -8.16 8.84 -11.46
N TYR A 63 -8.25 9.44 -10.29
CA TYR A 63 -7.22 10.36 -9.82
C TYR A 63 -5.94 9.55 -9.55
N GLU A 64 -4.88 9.88 -10.30
CA GLU A 64 -3.66 9.05 -10.27
C GLU A 64 -2.45 9.88 -9.86
N SER A 65 -2.45 10.33 -8.62
CA SER A 65 -1.27 11.01 -8.09
C SER A 65 -0.22 9.98 -7.67
N THR A 66 0.92 9.99 -8.32
CA THR A 66 2.03 9.11 -7.99
C THR A 66 2.41 9.24 -6.51
N GLN A 67 2.46 10.46 -6.00
CA GLN A 67 2.81 10.69 -4.60
C GLN A 67 1.79 10.04 -3.66
N THR A 68 0.50 10.21 -3.95
CA THR A 68 -0.55 9.64 -3.11
C THR A 68 -0.47 8.12 -3.08
N LEU A 69 -0.32 7.51 -4.26
CA LEU A 69 -0.25 6.05 -4.34
C LEU A 69 1.02 5.52 -3.67
N PHE A 70 2.14 6.22 -3.85
CA PHE A 70 3.40 5.86 -3.20
C PHE A 70 3.27 5.89 -1.67
N VAL A 71 2.71 6.96 -1.13
CA VAL A 71 2.60 7.12 0.33
C VAL A 71 1.68 6.05 0.92
N MET A 72 0.57 5.75 0.24
CA MET A 72 -0.33 4.68 0.70
C MET A 72 0.36 3.32 0.71
N GLY A 73 1.09 3.00 -0.36
CA GLY A 73 1.82 1.73 -0.44
C GLY A 73 2.85 1.62 0.67
N ARG A 74 3.60 2.68 0.91
CA ARG A 74 4.58 2.69 1.99
C ARG A 74 3.94 2.60 3.36
N ALA A 75 2.77 3.21 3.55
CA ALA A 75 2.06 3.10 4.82
C ALA A 75 1.67 1.65 5.11
N ALA A 76 1.16 0.94 4.10
CA ALA A 76 0.81 -0.47 4.27
C ALA A 76 2.03 -1.31 4.58
N LEU A 77 3.13 -1.12 3.85
CA LEU A 77 4.37 -1.87 4.10
C LEU A 77 4.93 -1.58 5.48
N ASN A 78 4.88 -0.33 5.91
CA ASN A 78 5.37 0.04 7.24
C ASN A 78 4.55 -0.65 8.32
N PHE A 79 3.23 -0.70 8.16
CA PHE A 79 2.37 -1.38 9.12
C PHE A 79 2.67 -2.87 9.18
N MET A 80 2.86 -3.51 8.02
CA MET A 80 3.25 -4.91 7.97
C MET A 80 4.57 -5.16 8.69
N ASP A 81 5.56 -4.27 8.46
CA ASP A 81 6.85 -4.38 9.12
C ASP A 81 6.72 -4.26 10.64
N LEU A 82 5.91 -3.32 11.10
CA LEU A 82 5.67 -3.14 12.54
C LEU A 82 4.97 -4.36 13.15
N CYS A 83 4.20 -5.10 12.34
CA CYS A 83 3.55 -6.33 12.79
C CYS A 83 4.45 -7.56 12.67
N GLY A 84 5.71 -7.38 12.25
CA GLY A 84 6.66 -8.48 12.16
C GLY A 84 6.56 -9.31 10.90
N ILE A 85 5.90 -8.81 9.86
CA ILE A 85 5.77 -9.53 8.59
C ILE A 85 7.08 -9.39 7.82
N PRO A 86 7.75 -10.50 7.44
CA PRO A 86 9.08 -10.40 6.82
C PRO A 86 9.04 -10.13 5.31
N ARG A 87 7.93 -10.44 4.63
CA ARG A 87 7.85 -10.28 3.18
C ARG A 87 6.43 -9.89 2.79
N ALA A 88 6.32 -9.03 1.78
CA ALA A 88 5.03 -8.61 1.25
C ALA A 88 5.00 -8.79 -0.26
N TYR A 89 3.80 -9.01 -0.78
CA TYR A 89 3.54 -9.20 -2.21
C TYR A 89 2.54 -8.16 -2.68
N CYS A 90 2.68 -7.72 -3.93
CA CYS A 90 1.71 -6.84 -4.55
C CYS A 90 0.91 -7.64 -5.57
N GLU A 91 -0.40 -7.75 -5.30
CA GLU A 91 -1.32 -8.49 -6.17
C GLU A 91 -2.06 -7.58 -7.13
N ASP A 92 -1.85 -6.26 -7.06
CA ASP A 92 -2.53 -5.31 -7.92
C ASP A 92 -1.82 -5.24 -9.27
N LYS A 93 -2.34 -5.97 -10.24
CA LYS A 93 -1.71 -6.07 -11.55
C LYS A 93 -1.88 -4.82 -12.40
N GLU A 94 -2.78 -3.93 -12.01
CA GLU A 94 -2.97 -2.67 -12.71
C GLU A 94 -2.04 -1.57 -12.22
N LEU A 95 -1.33 -1.80 -11.12
CA LEU A 95 -0.35 -0.84 -10.65
C LEU A 95 0.84 -0.82 -11.62
N PRO A 96 1.22 0.36 -12.15
CA PRO A 96 2.35 0.43 -13.09
C PRO A 96 3.65 -0.08 -12.47
N ASP A 97 4.50 -0.70 -13.30
CA ASP A 97 5.75 -1.28 -12.83
C ASP A 97 6.68 -0.26 -12.19
N ASP A 98 6.78 0.94 -12.75
CA ASP A 98 7.66 1.96 -12.20
C ASP A 98 7.19 2.41 -10.83
N LEU A 99 5.89 2.54 -10.62
CA LEU A 99 5.34 2.89 -9.33
C LEU A 99 5.52 1.76 -8.31
N ALA A 100 5.33 0.51 -8.74
CA ALA A 100 5.59 -0.63 -7.88
C ALA A 100 7.05 -0.63 -7.41
N ARG A 101 7.98 -0.35 -8.31
CA ARG A 101 9.40 -0.27 -7.95
C ARG A 101 9.67 0.89 -6.98
N MET A 102 9.05 2.04 -7.20
CA MET A 102 9.20 3.17 -6.29
C MET A 102 8.75 2.81 -4.87
N ILE A 103 7.65 2.07 -4.75
CA ILE A 103 7.15 1.64 -3.46
C ILE A 103 8.13 0.67 -2.80
N GLY A 104 8.83 -0.16 -3.58
CA GLY A 104 9.85 -1.05 -3.08
C GLY A 104 9.77 -2.46 -3.61
N PHE A 105 8.83 -2.75 -4.52
CA PHE A 105 8.66 -4.10 -5.03
C PHE A 105 9.67 -4.44 -6.12
N SER A 106 10.19 -5.66 -6.05
CA SER A 106 10.98 -6.29 -7.12
C SER A 106 10.13 -7.36 -7.78
N GLN A 107 10.60 -7.90 -8.90
CA GLN A 107 9.91 -9.02 -9.55
C GLN A 107 10.77 -10.27 -9.46
N ASP A 108 10.14 -11.42 -9.18
CA ASP A 108 10.84 -12.69 -9.19
C ASP A 108 10.84 -13.28 -10.61
N ALA A 109 11.36 -14.50 -10.76
CA ALA A 109 11.47 -15.16 -12.06
C ALA A 109 10.12 -15.39 -12.71
N GLN A 110 9.03 -15.49 -11.94
CA GLN A 110 7.68 -15.68 -12.45
C GLN A 110 6.92 -14.38 -12.62
N GLY A 111 7.56 -13.25 -12.35
CA GLY A 111 6.94 -11.95 -12.48
C GLY A 111 6.15 -11.48 -11.28
N ALA A 112 6.15 -12.24 -10.18
CA ALA A 112 5.46 -11.83 -8.96
C ALA A 112 6.20 -10.67 -8.31
N ARG A 113 5.45 -9.70 -7.85
CA ARG A 113 6.02 -8.51 -7.20
C ARG A 113 6.11 -8.77 -5.70
N PHE A 114 7.30 -8.56 -5.13
CA PHE A 114 7.55 -8.82 -3.72
C PHE A 114 8.53 -7.81 -3.15
N VAL A 115 8.54 -7.70 -1.82
CA VAL A 115 9.53 -6.91 -1.10
C VAL A 115 9.87 -7.62 0.20
N GLU A 116 11.18 -7.66 0.51
CA GLU A 116 11.65 -8.15 1.80
C GLU A 116 11.57 -7.00 2.77
N LEU A 117 10.78 -7.17 3.83
CA LEU A 117 10.56 -6.10 4.80
C LEU A 117 11.60 -6.09 5.90
N THR A 118 12.26 -7.24 6.15
CA THR A 118 13.33 -7.30 7.14
C THR A 118 14.39 -6.28 6.75
N HIS A 119 14.63 -5.31 7.62
CA HIS A 119 15.58 -4.22 7.42
C HIS A 119 15.22 -3.24 6.29
N PHE A 120 14.04 -3.35 5.69
CA PHE A 120 13.65 -2.45 4.60
C PHE A 120 13.62 -1.00 5.06
N PHE A 121 13.06 -0.76 6.25
CA PHE A 121 12.94 0.59 6.82
C PHE A 121 14.11 0.96 7.70
N ASP A 122 15.13 0.10 7.80
CA ASP A 122 16.33 0.36 8.60
C ASP A 122 17.36 1.22 7.88
N HIS A 123 17.09 1.60 6.63
CA HIS A 123 18.00 2.41 5.84
C HIS A 123 17.56 3.85 5.90
N PRO A 124 17.82 4.50 7.03
CA PRO A 124 17.49 5.92 7.08
C PRO A 124 18.48 6.60 6.20
N CYS A 125 18.13 7.28 5.74
CA CYS A 125 18.96 7.94 4.98
C CYS A 125 20.31 8.27 5.51
N GLN A 126 20.11 7.03 5.99
CA GLN A 126 21.00 7.14 6.38
C GLN A 126 21.69 7.55 6.40
N HIS A 127 21.68 7.24 6.28
CA HIS A 127 22.40 7.45 6.50
C HIS A 127 22.78 7.84 6.94
N SER A 128 22.75 8.03 6.88
CA SER A 128 23.23 8.27 7.51
C SER A 128 23.51 8.14 8.19
N ALA A 129 23.65 8.03 8.19
CA ALA A 129 24.11 7.97 8.86
C ALA A 129 24.42 7.67 9.46
N HIS A 130 24.65 7.46 9.30
CA HIS A 130 25.13 7.25 9.80
C HIS A 130 25.37 7.13 10.09
N LYS A 131 25.46 7.11 9.95
CA LYS A 131 25.81 7.03 10.20
C LYS A 131 26.06 7.09 10.42
#